data_d769f55b7e20af60f9f53c3051ecf2e2
#
_entry.id   d769f55b7e20af60f9f53c3051ecf2e2
#
_cell.length_a   1.000
_cell.length_b   1.000
_cell.length_c   1.000
_cell.angle_alpha   90.00
_cell.angle_beta   90.00
_cell.angle_gamma   90.00
#
_symmetry.space_group_name_H-M   'P 1'
#
loop_
_entity.id
_entity.type
_entity.pdbx_description
1 polymer ?
#
loop_
_entity_poly.entity_id
_entity_poly.type
_entity_poly.pdbx_seq_one_letter_code
_entity_poly.pdbx_strand_id
1 'polypeptide(L)'
;MKKGIAIAFLFILSACHQKVTIQDIPKLNGYWEIEKVILSNGTKKEYTYNESFDYFQIKANKGFRKKVMPQLDGRFLVNNQSEKIEITFEKDIAYINYKTPYAKWKEAIESLSNDKMVLINSSKTEYHYKKSVPINILGDGKKTK
;
A
#
# COMPACT_ATOMS: atom_id res chain seq x y z
N MET A 1 40.98 -17.24 41.00
CA MET A 1 39.58 -17.16 40.60
C MET A 1 39.48 -16.08 39.53
N LYS A 2 39.30 -16.50 38.29
CA LYS A 2 39.13 -15.57 37.16
C LYS A 2 37.63 -15.34 36.94
N LYS A 3 37.13 -14.14 37.24
CA LYS A 3 35.74 -13.73 36.95
C LYS A 3 35.69 -13.34 35.49
N GLY A 4 35.11 -14.20 34.65
CA GLY A 4 34.78 -13.88 33.26
C GLY A 4 33.61 -12.94 33.23
N ILE A 5 33.82 -11.73 32.73
CA ILE A 5 32.75 -10.77 32.44
C ILE A 5 32.18 -11.14 31.05
N ALA A 6 30.98 -11.74 31.04
CA ALA A 6 30.23 -11.95 29.82
C ALA A 6 29.61 -10.60 29.40
N ILE A 7 30.17 -9.96 28.41
CA ILE A 7 29.57 -8.77 27.76
C ILE A 7 28.46 -9.28 26.84
N ALA A 8 27.23 -9.19 27.31
CA ALA A 8 26.06 -9.42 26.48
C ALA A 8 25.95 -8.24 25.46
N PHE A 9 26.31 -8.48 24.22
CA PHE A 9 26.13 -7.55 23.12
C PHE A 9 24.63 -7.50 22.78
N LEU A 10 23.95 -6.50 23.33
CA LEU A 10 22.54 -6.26 23.04
C LEU A 10 22.46 -5.63 21.63
N PHE A 11 22.20 -6.47 20.61
CA PHE A 11 21.87 -5.97 19.28
C PHE A 11 20.52 -5.27 19.35
N ILE A 12 20.55 -3.95 19.47
CA ILE A 12 19.38 -3.12 19.25
C ILE A 12 19.16 -3.12 17.74
N LEU A 13 18.25 -3.98 17.27
CA LEU A 13 17.67 -3.91 15.95
C LEU A 13 16.83 -2.65 15.91
N SER A 14 17.45 -1.50 15.64
CA SER A 14 16.72 -0.31 15.21
C SER A 14 16.10 -0.67 13.87
N ALA A 15 14.80 -0.94 13.85
CA ALA A 15 14.01 -0.99 12.64
C ALA A 15 14.12 0.41 12.00
N CYS A 16 15.08 0.59 11.09
CA CYS A 16 15.16 1.77 10.25
C CYS A 16 13.86 1.81 9.41
N HIS A 17 12.90 2.60 9.85
CA HIS A 17 11.76 2.98 9.03
C HIS A 17 12.31 3.81 7.87
N GLN A 18 12.45 3.18 6.72
CA GLN A 18 12.97 3.85 5.53
C GLN A 18 11.92 4.85 5.06
N LYS A 19 12.25 6.14 5.14
CA LYS A 19 11.37 7.21 4.66
C LYS A 19 11.04 7.02 3.18
N VAL A 20 9.78 7.17 2.84
CA VAL A 20 9.32 7.15 1.45
C VAL A 20 9.78 8.42 0.75
N THR A 21 10.46 8.27 -0.37
CA THR A 21 11.02 9.37 -1.17
C THR A 21 10.31 9.51 -2.52
N ILE A 22 10.62 10.56 -3.25
CA ILE A 22 10.06 10.79 -4.59
C ILE A 22 10.40 9.64 -5.56
N GLN A 23 11.55 8.99 -5.39
CA GLN A 23 11.98 7.85 -6.21
C GLN A 23 11.14 6.59 -5.93
N ASP A 24 10.46 6.52 -4.79
CA ASP A 24 9.60 5.38 -4.42
C ASP A 24 8.20 5.50 -5.01
N ILE A 25 7.75 6.71 -5.35
CA ILE A 25 6.37 6.97 -5.81
C ILE A 25 5.94 6.09 -7.00
N PRO A 26 6.79 5.79 -8.00
CA PRO A 26 6.41 4.87 -9.08
C PRO A 26 6.01 3.47 -8.62
N LYS A 27 6.45 3.03 -7.43
CA LYS A 27 6.06 1.74 -6.83
C LYS A 27 4.58 1.67 -6.50
N LEU A 28 3.90 2.82 -6.32
CA LEU A 28 2.44 2.88 -6.11
C LEU A 28 1.65 2.32 -7.30
N ASN A 29 2.19 2.42 -8.52
CA ASN A 29 1.50 1.97 -9.72
C ASN A 29 1.18 0.47 -9.69
N GLY A 30 -0.03 0.14 -10.06
CA GLY A 30 -0.51 -1.24 -10.17
C GLY A 30 -1.68 -1.56 -9.24
N TYR A 31 -1.90 -2.84 -9.03
CA TYR A 31 -3.03 -3.39 -8.28
C TYR A 31 -2.62 -3.72 -6.86
N TRP A 32 -3.42 -3.28 -5.90
CA TRP A 32 -3.18 -3.48 -4.49
C TRP A 32 -4.37 -4.10 -3.79
N GLU A 33 -4.10 -5.10 -2.99
CA GLU A 33 -5.08 -5.86 -2.22
C GLU A 33 -4.84 -5.63 -0.73
N ILE A 34 -5.91 -5.35 0.02
CA ILE A 34 -5.82 -5.20 1.48
C ILE A 34 -5.58 -6.56 2.12
N GLU A 35 -4.54 -6.67 2.95
CA GLU A 35 -4.28 -7.84 3.79
C GLU A 35 -4.86 -7.70 5.19
N LYS A 36 -4.74 -6.51 5.77
CA LYS A 36 -5.27 -6.20 7.11
C LYS A 36 -5.48 -4.72 7.32
N VAL A 37 -6.37 -4.41 8.24
CA VAL A 37 -6.62 -3.06 8.76
C VAL A 37 -6.39 -3.08 10.26
N ILE A 38 -5.68 -2.07 10.78
CA ILE A 38 -5.45 -1.87 12.20
C ILE A 38 -6.07 -0.54 12.60
N LEU A 39 -7.06 -0.59 13.47
CA LEU A 39 -7.73 0.61 13.98
C LEU A 39 -6.85 1.31 15.02
N SER A 40 -7.14 2.58 15.30
CA SER A 40 -6.40 3.40 16.29
C SER A 40 -6.39 2.81 17.70
N ASN A 41 -7.38 1.98 18.05
CA ASN A 41 -7.45 1.26 19.33
C ASN A 41 -6.67 -0.07 19.33
N GLY A 42 -5.95 -0.40 18.26
CA GLY A 42 -5.19 -1.64 18.11
C GLY A 42 -5.99 -2.84 17.59
N THR A 43 -7.30 -2.71 17.38
CA THR A 43 -8.13 -3.78 16.81
C THR A 43 -7.67 -4.10 15.39
N LYS A 44 -7.38 -5.38 15.12
CA LYS A 44 -6.98 -5.89 13.80
C LYS A 44 -8.12 -6.59 13.11
N LYS A 45 -8.25 -6.35 11.80
CA LYS A 45 -9.10 -7.10 10.89
C LYS A 45 -8.26 -7.60 9.74
N GLU A 46 -8.22 -8.90 9.55
CA GLU A 46 -7.48 -9.57 8.47
C GLU A 46 -8.42 -9.96 7.34
N TYR A 47 -7.90 -9.88 6.11
CA TYR A 47 -8.65 -10.18 4.89
C TYR A 47 -7.90 -11.28 4.13
N THR A 48 -8.53 -12.45 4.01
CA THR A 48 -8.00 -13.59 3.25
C THR A 48 -8.48 -13.58 1.80
N TYR A 49 -9.59 -12.91 1.54
CA TYR A 49 -10.19 -12.76 0.23
C TYR A 49 -10.77 -11.35 0.06
N ASN A 50 -10.53 -10.74 -1.08
CA ASN A 50 -11.06 -9.43 -1.43
C ASN A 50 -11.80 -9.49 -2.78
N GLU A 51 -13.01 -8.99 -2.80
CA GLU A 51 -13.82 -8.87 -4.03
C GLU A 51 -13.31 -7.76 -4.94
N SER A 52 -12.63 -6.77 -4.37
CA SER A 52 -12.10 -5.63 -5.12
C SER A 52 -10.68 -5.28 -4.69
N PHE A 53 -9.91 -4.77 -5.65
CA PHE A 53 -8.57 -4.25 -5.47
C PHE A 53 -8.54 -2.75 -5.73
N ASP A 54 -7.55 -2.07 -5.19
CA ASP A 54 -7.24 -0.69 -5.52
C ASP A 54 -6.23 -0.66 -6.67
N TYR A 55 -6.58 0.01 -7.75
CA TYR A 55 -5.67 0.26 -8.87
C TYR A 55 -5.19 1.70 -8.86
N PHE A 56 -3.89 1.88 -8.76
CA PHE A 56 -3.22 3.18 -8.80
C PHE A 56 -2.51 3.37 -10.13
N GLN A 57 -2.68 4.54 -10.73
CA GLN A 57 -1.89 5.00 -11.85
C GLN A 57 -1.43 6.42 -11.59
N ILE A 58 -0.10 6.60 -11.48
CA ILE A 58 0.53 7.87 -11.13
C ILE A 58 1.65 8.14 -12.12
N LYS A 59 1.68 9.37 -12.61
CA LYS A 59 2.76 9.89 -13.42
C LYS A 59 3.29 11.17 -12.75
N ALA A 60 4.59 11.20 -12.46
CA ALA A 60 5.19 12.21 -11.59
C ALA A 60 4.50 12.20 -10.21
N ASN A 61 3.75 13.21 -9.85
CA ASN A 61 3.05 13.31 -8.57
C ASN A 61 1.53 13.32 -8.68
N LYS A 62 0.96 13.05 -9.86
CA LYS A 62 -0.49 13.11 -10.11
C LYS A 62 -0.99 11.85 -10.80
N GLY A 63 -2.23 11.51 -10.51
CA GLY A 63 -2.87 10.37 -11.14
C GLY A 63 -4.25 10.10 -10.57
N PHE A 64 -4.59 8.83 -10.47
CA PHE A 64 -5.89 8.41 -9.95
C PHE A 64 -5.80 7.05 -9.25
N ARG A 65 -6.80 6.79 -8.40
CA ARG A 65 -7.12 5.47 -7.86
C ARG A 65 -8.50 5.04 -8.33
N LYS A 66 -8.65 3.76 -8.64
CA LYS A 66 -9.94 3.12 -8.95
C LYS A 66 -10.09 1.84 -8.16
N LYS A 67 -11.34 1.51 -7.78
CA LYS A 67 -11.69 0.16 -7.37
C LYS A 67 -11.89 -0.71 -8.61
N VAL A 68 -11.26 -1.88 -8.62
CA VAL A 68 -11.37 -2.86 -9.70
C VAL A 68 -11.73 -4.22 -9.13
N MET A 69 -12.53 -4.99 -9.86
CA MET A 69 -12.94 -6.34 -9.45
C MET A 69 -12.27 -7.36 -10.37
N PRO A 70 -11.38 -8.21 -9.85
CA PRO A 70 -10.72 -9.22 -10.66
C PRO A 70 -11.72 -10.26 -11.19
N GLN A 71 -11.54 -10.67 -12.41
CA GLN A 71 -12.33 -11.72 -13.07
C GLN A 71 -11.47 -12.96 -13.27
N LEU A 72 -12.13 -14.13 -13.38
CA LEU A 72 -11.45 -15.41 -13.55
C LEU A 72 -10.68 -15.55 -14.88
N ASP A 73 -10.99 -14.72 -15.85
CA ASP A 73 -10.31 -14.66 -17.16
C ASP A 73 -9.10 -13.70 -17.19
N GLY A 74 -8.69 -13.17 -16.01
CA GLY A 74 -7.58 -12.24 -15.85
C GLY A 74 -7.91 -10.78 -16.19
N ARG A 75 -9.15 -10.48 -16.54
CA ARG A 75 -9.63 -9.10 -16.74
C ARG A 75 -10.09 -8.50 -15.42
N PHE A 76 -10.32 -7.17 -15.43
CA PHE A 76 -10.92 -6.45 -14.34
C PHE A 76 -12.20 -5.76 -14.77
N LEU A 77 -13.25 -5.89 -13.97
CA LEU A 77 -14.39 -4.99 -14.05
C LEU A 77 -14.02 -3.67 -13.37
N VAL A 78 -14.24 -2.58 -14.07
CA VAL A 78 -13.91 -1.23 -13.62
C VAL A 78 -15.18 -0.38 -13.73
N ASN A 79 -15.54 0.32 -12.66
CA ASN A 79 -16.58 1.33 -12.72
C ASN A 79 -16.02 2.66 -13.25
N ASN A 80 -16.91 3.61 -13.58
CA ASN A 80 -16.54 4.93 -14.07
C ASN A 80 -16.07 5.89 -12.96
N GLN A 81 -16.07 5.45 -11.70
CA GLN A 81 -15.66 6.27 -10.56
C GLN A 81 -14.15 6.17 -10.37
N SER A 82 -13.51 7.31 -10.28
CA SER A 82 -12.10 7.42 -9.94
C SER A 82 -11.87 8.55 -8.95
N GLU A 83 -10.91 8.34 -8.08
CA GLU A 83 -10.42 9.37 -7.16
C GLU A 83 -9.16 9.97 -7.78
N LYS A 84 -9.18 11.28 -8.02
CA LYS A 84 -7.96 11.98 -8.41
C LYS A 84 -7.00 12.00 -7.24
N ILE A 85 -5.73 11.77 -7.52
CA ILE A 85 -4.69 11.80 -6.49
C ILE A 85 -3.57 12.75 -6.85
N GLU A 86 -2.98 13.33 -5.80
CA GLU A 86 -1.76 14.11 -5.87
C GLU A 86 -0.86 13.74 -4.70
N ILE A 87 0.40 13.45 -5.00
CA ILE A 87 1.42 13.14 -3.98
C ILE A 87 2.06 14.43 -3.51
N THR A 88 2.10 14.63 -2.19
CA THR A 88 2.80 15.74 -1.55
C THR A 88 3.72 15.23 -0.46
N PHE A 89 4.73 16.03 -0.12
CA PHE A 89 5.67 15.75 0.97
C PHE A 89 5.58 16.89 1.98
N GLU A 90 5.28 16.54 3.23
CA GLU A 90 5.20 17.47 4.34
C GLU A 90 6.07 16.93 5.48
N LYS A 91 7.10 17.68 5.91
CA LYS A 91 8.02 17.27 6.99
C LYS A 91 8.56 15.84 6.82
N ASP A 92 9.02 15.51 5.62
CA ASP A 92 9.55 14.18 5.26
C ASP A 92 8.52 13.03 5.25
N ILE A 93 7.24 13.33 5.32
CA ILE A 93 6.16 12.35 5.18
C ILE A 93 5.54 12.51 3.79
N ALA A 94 5.44 11.41 3.07
CA ALA A 94 4.73 11.36 1.79
C ALA A 94 3.22 11.18 2.05
N TYR A 95 2.40 11.98 1.38
CA TYR A 95 0.94 11.90 1.46
C TYR A 95 0.33 11.64 0.09
N ILE A 96 -0.69 10.81 0.05
CA ILE A 96 -1.62 10.70 -1.07
C ILE A 96 -2.81 11.58 -0.75
N ASN A 97 -3.02 12.63 -1.53
CA ASN A 97 -4.19 13.51 -1.42
C ASN A 97 -5.23 13.04 -2.44
N TYR A 98 -6.41 12.72 -1.97
CA TYR A 98 -7.53 12.24 -2.78
C TYR A 98 -8.56 13.35 -2.99
N LYS A 99 -9.15 13.37 -4.19
CA LYS A 99 -10.23 14.29 -4.54
C LYS A 99 -11.28 13.60 -5.40
N THR A 100 -12.53 13.74 -4.99
CA THR A 100 -13.72 13.44 -5.77
C THR A 100 -14.59 14.68 -5.91
N PRO A 101 -15.69 14.66 -6.70
CA PRO A 101 -16.67 15.77 -6.70
C PRO A 101 -17.28 16.05 -5.31
N TYR A 102 -17.26 15.07 -4.38
CA TYR A 102 -17.98 15.13 -3.11
C TYR A 102 -17.09 15.28 -1.89
N ALA A 103 -15.81 14.89 -1.98
CA ALA A 103 -14.92 14.82 -0.82
C ALA A 103 -13.46 15.02 -1.18
N LYS A 104 -12.70 15.44 -0.16
CA LYS A 104 -11.23 15.47 -0.18
C LYS A 104 -10.71 14.85 1.11
N TRP A 105 -9.68 14.03 1.03
CA TRP A 105 -8.98 13.47 2.19
C TRP A 105 -7.54 13.16 1.82
N LYS A 106 -6.73 12.83 2.82
CA LYS A 106 -5.35 12.38 2.58
C LYS A 106 -4.98 11.21 3.48
N GLU A 107 -4.03 10.42 3.03
CA GLU A 107 -3.41 9.33 3.77
C GLU A 107 -1.90 9.49 3.72
N ALA A 108 -1.24 9.26 4.85
CA ALA A 108 0.21 9.19 4.89
C ALA A 108 0.67 7.84 4.33
N ILE A 109 1.75 7.83 3.56
CA ILE A 109 2.43 6.61 3.14
C ILE A 109 3.46 6.27 4.20
N GLU A 110 3.12 5.36 5.11
CA GLU A 110 4.00 4.94 6.20
C GLU A 110 5.15 4.08 5.67
N SER A 111 4.87 3.19 4.74
CA SER A 111 5.88 2.39 4.06
C SER A 111 5.45 2.04 2.64
N LEU A 112 6.42 1.87 1.75
CA LEU A 112 6.20 1.53 0.36
C LEU A 112 7.38 0.74 -0.19
N SER A 113 7.11 -0.49 -0.60
CA SER A 113 8.05 -1.36 -1.32
C SER A 113 7.44 -1.80 -2.66
N ASN A 114 8.12 -2.69 -3.38
CA ASN A 114 7.61 -3.21 -4.64
C ASN A 114 6.35 -4.09 -4.46
N ASP A 115 6.16 -4.66 -3.28
CA ASP A 115 5.12 -5.67 -3.00
C ASP A 115 4.25 -5.36 -1.78
N LYS A 116 4.65 -4.43 -0.92
CA LYS A 116 3.94 -4.04 0.30
C LYS A 116 3.79 -2.53 0.43
N MET A 117 2.66 -2.13 0.97
CA MET A 117 2.36 -0.72 1.26
C MET A 117 1.56 -0.61 2.55
N VAL A 118 1.86 0.40 3.36
CA VAL A 118 1.06 0.78 4.52
C VAL A 118 0.64 2.23 4.38
N LEU A 119 -0.66 2.48 4.41
CA LEU A 119 -1.26 3.80 4.42
C LEU A 119 -1.91 4.06 5.78
N ILE A 120 -1.82 5.30 6.26
CA ILE A 120 -2.44 5.74 7.52
C ILE A 120 -3.35 6.93 7.24
N ASN A 121 -4.62 6.84 7.63
CA ASN A 121 -5.57 7.94 7.50
C ASN A 121 -5.53 8.90 8.69
N SER A 122 -6.33 9.97 8.62
CA SER A 122 -6.43 10.98 9.69
C SER A 122 -6.94 10.43 11.04
N SER A 123 -7.69 9.33 11.02
CA SER A 123 -8.19 8.62 12.21
C SER A 123 -7.17 7.64 12.79
N LYS A 124 -5.93 7.63 12.31
CA LYS A 124 -4.88 6.70 12.72
C LYS A 124 -5.21 5.23 12.45
N THR A 125 -6.02 4.98 11.44
CA THR A 125 -6.25 3.62 10.93
C THR A 125 -5.19 3.28 9.90
N GLU A 126 -4.53 2.14 10.09
CA GLU A 126 -3.52 1.61 9.17
C GLU A 126 -4.17 0.63 8.19
N TYR A 127 -3.88 0.81 6.92
CA TYR A 127 -4.27 -0.08 5.83
C TYR A 127 -3.02 -0.75 5.27
N HIS A 128 -2.89 -2.04 5.48
CA HIS A 128 -1.79 -2.84 4.99
C HIS A 128 -2.17 -3.53 3.70
N TYR A 129 -1.42 -3.25 2.65
CA TYR A 129 -1.65 -3.76 1.30
C TYR A 129 -0.52 -4.67 0.85
N LYS A 130 -0.86 -5.64 0.03
CA LYS A 130 0.07 -6.39 -0.82
C LYS A 130 -0.20 -6.06 -2.29
N LYS A 131 0.85 -6.04 -3.11
CA LYS A 131 0.72 -5.89 -4.54
C LYS A 131 0.14 -7.17 -5.13
N SER A 132 -0.84 -7.03 -6.00
CA SER A 132 -1.49 -8.15 -6.67
C SER A 132 -1.18 -8.13 -8.16
N VAL A 133 -1.20 -9.32 -8.77
CA VAL A 133 -1.14 -9.50 -10.22
C VAL A 133 -2.44 -10.15 -10.66
N PRO A 134 -2.95 -9.85 -11.86
CA PRO A 134 -4.13 -10.52 -12.41
C PRO A 134 -3.91 -12.03 -12.45
N ILE A 135 -4.87 -12.80 -11.91
CA ILE A 135 -4.85 -14.27 -11.97
C ILE A 135 -5.76 -14.68 -13.12
N ASN A 136 -5.19 -15.29 -14.17
CA ASN A 136 -5.96 -15.89 -15.24
C ASN A 136 -6.00 -17.41 -15.02
N ILE A 137 -7.13 -17.93 -14.53
CA ILE A 137 -7.33 -19.37 -14.32
C ILE A 137 -7.94 -20.07 -15.56
N LEU A 138 -8.41 -19.30 -16.55
CA LEU A 138 -8.90 -19.82 -17.82
C LEU A 138 -7.79 -19.90 -18.88
N GLY A 139 -6.53 -19.74 -18.44
CA GLY A 139 -5.37 -19.44 -19.22
C GLY A 139 -5.11 -20.34 -20.42
N ASP A 140 -4.75 -19.69 -21.52
CA ASP A 140 -4.14 -20.26 -22.73
C ASP A 140 -2.66 -20.69 -22.51
N GLY A 141 -2.22 -20.82 -21.27
CA GLY A 141 -0.84 -21.18 -20.91
C GLY A 141 0.18 -20.07 -21.13
N LYS A 142 -0.23 -18.87 -21.51
CA LYS A 142 0.68 -17.72 -21.66
C LYS A 142 0.79 -16.96 -20.33
N LYS A 143 2.00 -16.88 -19.80
CA LYS A 143 2.30 -16.00 -18.66
C LYS A 143 2.00 -14.56 -19.08
N THR A 144 1.04 -13.92 -18.46
CA THR A 144 0.83 -12.47 -18.58
C THR A 144 2.05 -11.77 -18.00
N LYS A 145 2.75 -11.02 -18.84
CA LYS A 145 3.87 -10.18 -18.44
C LYS A 145 3.37 -8.95 -17.67
#